data_4ff3afe24b4e0e950be3488316545935
#
_entry.id   4ff3afe24b4e0e950be3488316545935
#
_cell.length_a   1.000
_cell.length_b   1.000
_cell.length_c   1.000
_cell.angle_alpha   90.00
_cell.angle_beta   90.00
_cell.angle_gamma   90.00
#
_symmetry.space_group_name_H-M   'P 1'
#
loop_
_entity.id
_entity.type
_entity.pdbx_description
1 polymer ?
#
loop_
_entity_poly.entity_id
_entity_poly.type
_entity_poly.pdbx_seq_one_letter_code
_entity_poly.pdbx_strand_id
1 'polypeptide(L)'
;MIDNHARNGRRSGAVARTIVAIVATAVLALVAGCTSSPAGSAAVADIGAAVTLRLGYFANVTHATPVVGVARGTYAAHLGATRLETQIFNAGPAAVEALLAGSLDAAYVGPNPAINAFTRTKGAAVRIVAGATSGGAALVVKPGISSAEQLRGKTLATPQLGGTQDVALRAWLAEHGLRTSPSGGGDVTVAPNDNATTLQLFADGKVDGGWLPEPWASRLVIEGGGSVLVDERDLWPSGRFVTTNLLVSTKFLRQHPATVRALLDAQVETSGWINANRPAAQQVVQDELVRLTGKGLKPAVMERAFAGVEITDDPVASSLDSSARHATDIGLLPKTDLHGIYDLRALTAALAAAGRPAVSPPVSPPVSNAGLGK
;
A
#
# COMPACT_ATOMS: atom_id res chain seq x y z
N MET A 1 -22.45 -42.78 -53.38
CA MET A 1 -21.76 -43.11 -54.66
C MET A 1 -20.30 -43.04 -54.34
N ILE A 2 -19.82 -44.21 -54.11
CA ILE A 2 -18.79 -44.92 -54.92
C ILE A 2 -17.41 -44.39 -54.58
N ASP A 3 -16.65 -45.07 -53.69
CA ASP A 3 -15.75 -46.21 -53.94
C ASP A 3 -14.45 -45.74 -54.65
N ASN A 4 -13.26 -46.13 -54.34
CA ASN A 4 -12.70 -47.40 -53.91
C ASN A 4 -11.17 -47.32 -53.86
N HIS A 5 -10.61 -48.15 -53.03
CA HIS A 5 -9.44 -49.03 -53.21
C HIS A 5 -8.03 -48.39 -53.25
N ALA A 6 -7.20 -48.73 -52.33
CA ALA A 6 -6.60 -50.01 -51.88
C ALA A 6 -5.26 -50.39 -52.60
N ARG A 7 -4.35 -50.81 -51.77
CA ARG A 7 -3.32 -51.87 -51.97
C ARG A 7 -1.85 -51.48 -52.20
N ASN A 8 -1.07 -51.82 -51.20
CA ASN A 8 -0.11 -52.95 -51.17
C ASN A 8 1.32 -52.67 -51.64
N GLY A 9 2.23 -53.09 -50.81
CA GLY A 9 3.53 -53.51 -51.25
C GLY A 9 4.54 -53.67 -50.13
N ARG A 10 4.55 -54.87 -49.53
CA ARG A 10 5.65 -55.48 -48.74
C ARG A 10 6.91 -55.65 -49.56
N ARG A 11 8.07 -55.53 -48.95
CA ARG A 11 9.26 -56.42 -49.04
C ARG A 11 10.38 -55.83 -48.24
N SER A 12 10.76 -56.36 -47.06
CA SER A 12 11.68 -57.46 -46.82
C SER A 12 13.11 -57.21 -47.32
N GLY A 13 14.07 -57.27 -46.43
CA GLY A 13 15.47 -57.34 -46.73
C GLY A 13 16.35 -57.17 -45.50
N ALA A 14 16.66 -58.25 -44.84
CA ALA A 14 17.65 -58.35 -43.77
C ALA A 14 19.06 -58.27 -44.35
N VAL A 15 19.99 -57.63 -43.68
CA VAL A 15 21.43 -57.98 -43.59
C VAL A 15 21.86 -57.35 -42.25
N ALA A 16 21.96 -58.10 -41.22
CA ALA A 16 23.06 -58.95 -40.74
C ALA A 16 24.10 -58.11 -39.99
N ARG A 17 24.05 -58.30 -38.67
CA ARG A 17 25.13 -58.75 -37.75
C ARG A 17 26.56 -58.49 -38.24
N THR A 18 27.23 -57.59 -37.54
CA THR A 18 28.56 -57.76 -36.93
C THR A 18 29.07 -56.34 -36.61
N ILE A 19 29.20 -56.01 -35.38
CA ILE A 19 30.25 -55.29 -34.65
C ILE A 19 29.73 -55.10 -33.21
N VAL A 20 29.85 -56.19 -32.43
CA VAL A 20 29.83 -56.15 -30.97
C VAL A 20 31.27 -56.32 -30.55
N ALA A 21 31.69 -55.59 -29.59
CA ALA A 21 32.98 -55.60 -28.89
C ALA A 21 33.92 -54.48 -29.36
N ILE A 22 33.85 -53.35 -28.64
CA ILE A 22 34.87 -52.46 -28.10
C ILE A 22 34.17 -51.13 -27.72
N VAL A 23 33.40 -51.07 -26.66
CA VAL A 23 33.10 -49.89 -25.85
C VAL A 23 32.51 -50.36 -24.49
N ALA A 24 33.29 -51.14 -23.77
CA ALA A 24 32.92 -51.62 -22.44
C ALA A 24 33.99 -51.30 -21.40
N THR A 25 34.66 -50.13 -21.48
CA THR A 25 35.64 -49.76 -20.45
C THR A 25 35.77 -48.24 -20.23
N ALA A 26 34.74 -47.43 -20.47
CA ALA A 26 34.79 -45.99 -20.21
C ALA A 26 33.50 -45.42 -19.56
N VAL A 27 32.73 -46.22 -18.80
CA VAL A 27 31.48 -45.77 -18.14
C VAL A 27 31.48 -46.13 -16.64
N LEU A 28 32.64 -46.10 -15.97
CA LEU A 28 32.67 -46.34 -14.52
C LEU A 28 33.46 -45.27 -13.73
N ALA A 29 33.41 -44.00 -14.12
CA ALA A 29 34.05 -42.92 -13.37
C ALA A 29 33.25 -41.58 -13.38
N LEU A 30 31.91 -41.62 -13.40
CA LEU A 30 31.08 -40.40 -13.37
C LEU A 30 29.83 -40.57 -12.50
N VAL A 31 29.94 -41.28 -11.37
CA VAL A 31 28.89 -41.34 -10.34
C VAL A 31 29.52 -41.11 -8.98
N ALA A 32 30.04 -39.88 -8.77
CA ALA A 32 30.33 -39.38 -7.44
C ALA A 32 30.36 -37.87 -7.53
N GLY A 33 29.22 -37.22 -7.21
CA GLY A 33 29.20 -35.76 -7.12
C GLY A 33 27.83 -35.09 -7.24
N CYS A 34 26.72 -35.78 -6.97
CA CYS A 34 25.47 -35.08 -6.67
C CYS A 34 25.41 -34.77 -5.19
N THR A 35 26.23 -33.79 -4.74
CA THR A 35 25.91 -33.03 -3.56
C THR A 35 24.76 -32.12 -3.97
N SER A 36 23.56 -32.41 -3.46
CA SER A 36 22.42 -31.54 -3.49
C SER A 36 22.78 -30.22 -2.79
N SER A 37 23.23 -29.23 -3.57
CA SER A 37 23.24 -27.86 -3.12
C SER A 37 21.80 -27.51 -2.81
N PRO A 38 21.50 -26.93 -1.62
CA PRO A 38 20.18 -26.36 -1.38
C PRO A 38 19.93 -25.33 -2.48
N ALA A 39 18.73 -25.38 -3.07
CA ALA A 39 18.30 -24.41 -4.07
C ALA A 39 18.41 -23.01 -3.44
N GLY A 40 19.55 -22.39 -3.61
CA GLY A 40 19.78 -21.01 -3.25
C GLY A 40 18.78 -20.20 -4.08
N SER A 41 17.89 -19.48 -3.42
CA SER A 41 17.07 -18.46 -4.04
C SER A 41 18.00 -17.59 -4.90
N ALA A 42 17.88 -17.69 -6.21
CA ALA A 42 18.71 -16.90 -7.12
C ALA A 42 18.55 -15.44 -6.73
N ALA A 43 19.62 -14.83 -6.23
CA ALA A 43 19.63 -13.43 -5.90
C ALA A 43 19.32 -12.67 -7.19
N VAL A 44 18.22 -11.90 -7.19
CA VAL A 44 17.91 -11.02 -8.32
C VAL A 44 19.05 -10.02 -8.41
N ALA A 45 19.76 -10.03 -9.54
CA ALA A 45 20.90 -9.14 -9.75
C ALA A 45 20.44 -7.68 -9.75
N ASP A 46 21.24 -6.80 -9.12
CA ASP A 46 21.13 -5.36 -9.31
C ASP A 46 21.52 -5.07 -10.78
N ILE A 47 20.53 -4.55 -11.53
CA ILE A 47 20.73 -4.18 -12.95
C ILE A 47 20.93 -2.68 -13.13
N GLY A 48 21.21 -1.94 -12.05
CA GLY A 48 21.50 -0.51 -12.06
C GLY A 48 20.25 0.37 -11.96
N ALA A 49 20.42 1.64 -12.34
CA ALA A 49 19.31 2.59 -12.33
C ALA A 49 18.21 2.17 -13.33
N ALA A 50 16.96 2.30 -12.93
CA ALA A 50 15.81 1.99 -13.79
C ALA A 50 15.70 3.03 -14.92
N VAL A 51 15.24 2.61 -16.09
CA VAL A 51 14.89 3.53 -17.19
C VAL A 51 13.65 4.36 -16.80
N THR A 52 12.68 3.73 -16.13
CA THR A 52 11.43 4.35 -15.71
C THR A 52 11.07 3.90 -14.29
N LEU A 53 10.58 4.84 -13.48
CA LEU A 53 9.90 4.58 -12.21
C LEU A 53 8.42 4.94 -12.37
N ARG A 54 7.54 3.94 -12.19
CA ARG A 54 6.08 4.10 -12.23
C ARG A 54 5.57 4.22 -10.79
N LEU A 55 5.10 5.41 -10.43
CA LEU A 55 4.72 5.79 -9.07
C LEU A 55 3.22 6.05 -8.96
N GLY A 56 2.53 5.32 -8.07
CA GLY A 56 1.12 5.55 -7.74
C GLY A 56 0.96 6.42 -6.50
N TYR A 57 -0.01 7.34 -6.49
CA TYR A 57 -0.43 8.10 -5.31
C TYR A 57 -1.84 8.66 -5.46
N PHE A 58 -2.37 9.37 -4.45
CA PHE A 58 -3.73 9.92 -4.49
C PHE A 58 -3.69 11.44 -4.49
N ALA A 59 -4.67 12.06 -5.15
CA ALA A 59 -4.88 13.50 -5.11
C ALA A 59 -5.53 13.93 -3.78
N ASN A 60 -4.83 13.70 -2.67
CA ASN A 60 -5.29 13.95 -1.30
C ASN A 60 -4.24 14.72 -0.48
N VAL A 61 -4.68 15.44 0.54
CA VAL A 61 -3.78 16.11 1.50
C VAL A 61 -2.93 15.09 2.29
N THR A 62 -3.46 13.91 2.59
CA THR A 62 -2.71 12.80 3.19
C THR A 62 -1.57 12.28 2.30
N HIS A 63 -1.54 12.66 1.02
CA HIS A 63 -0.49 12.35 0.06
C HIS A 63 0.32 13.61 -0.33
N ALA A 64 0.38 14.62 0.55
CA ALA A 64 1.08 15.87 0.26
C ALA A 64 2.54 15.66 -0.16
N THR A 65 3.24 14.66 0.40
CA THR A 65 4.63 14.39 0.04
C THR A 65 4.80 14.07 -1.45
N PRO A 66 4.17 13.04 -2.05
CA PRO A 66 4.29 12.82 -3.49
C PRO A 66 3.66 13.94 -4.33
N VAL A 67 2.54 14.54 -3.90
CA VAL A 67 1.90 15.66 -4.61
C VAL A 67 2.87 16.84 -4.76
N VAL A 68 3.49 17.28 -3.66
CA VAL A 68 4.43 18.40 -3.67
C VAL A 68 5.74 18.03 -4.37
N GLY A 69 6.29 16.85 -4.12
CA GLY A 69 7.57 16.43 -4.68
C GLY A 69 7.52 16.27 -6.20
N VAL A 70 6.39 15.77 -6.74
CA VAL A 70 6.17 15.68 -8.19
C VAL A 70 5.95 17.08 -8.79
N ALA A 71 5.05 17.89 -8.21
CA ALA A 71 4.74 19.23 -8.72
C ALA A 71 5.96 20.16 -8.74
N ARG A 72 6.83 20.08 -7.73
CA ARG A 72 8.06 20.88 -7.64
C ARG A 72 9.22 20.34 -8.49
N GLY A 73 9.07 19.15 -9.09
CA GLY A 73 10.14 18.49 -9.84
C GLY A 73 11.24 17.88 -8.96
N THR A 74 11.09 17.87 -7.61
CA THR A 74 12.08 17.32 -6.68
C THR A 74 12.36 15.85 -6.99
N TYR A 75 11.30 15.07 -7.26
CA TYR A 75 11.44 13.64 -7.59
C TYR A 75 12.19 13.44 -8.90
N ALA A 76 11.84 14.19 -9.94
CA ALA A 76 12.52 14.10 -11.23
C ALA A 76 14.01 14.52 -11.11
N ALA A 77 14.31 15.54 -10.31
CA ALA A 77 15.69 15.99 -10.10
C ALA A 77 16.58 14.91 -9.45
N HIS A 78 16.07 14.24 -8.40
CA HIS A 78 16.82 13.14 -7.75
C HIS A 78 16.91 11.89 -8.61
N LEU A 79 15.88 11.59 -9.39
CA LEU A 79 15.86 10.41 -10.26
C LEU A 79 16.78 10.55 -11.49
N GLY A 80 17.19 11.77 -11.83
CA GLY A 80 18.14 12.04 -12.92
C GLY A 80 17.67 11.49 -14.26
N ALA A 81 18.36 10.50 -14.80
CA ALA A 81 18.00 9.87 -16.08
C ALA A 81 16.81 8.92 -16.01
N THR A 82 16.38 8.50 -14.82
CA THR A 82 15.20 7.67 -14.64
C THR A 82 13.94 8.49 -14.88
N ARG A 83 13.13 8.14 -15.88
CA ARG A 83 11.88 8.81 -16.18
C ARG A 83 10.84 8.49 -15.10
N LEU A 84 10.25 9.53 -14.50
CA LEU A 84 9.14 9.39 -13.57
C LEU A 84 7.80 9.35 -14.34
N GLU A 85 7.05 8.28 -14.17
CA GLU A 85 5.67 8.17 -14.61
C GLU A 85 4.75 8.07 -13.40
N THR A 86 3.69 8.88 -13.36
CA THR A 86 2.78 8.94 -12.23
C THR A 86 1.38 8.48 -12.60
N GLN A 87 0.72 7.78 -11.68
CA GLN A 87 -0.68 7.37 -11.81
C GLN A 87 -1.46 7.73 -10.55
N ILE A 88 -2.64 8.35 -10.74
CA ILE A 88 -3.51 8.76 -9.64
C ILE A 88 -4.54 7.67 -9.36
N PHE A 89 -4.74 7.40 -8.08
CA PHE A 89 -5.73 6.43 -7.58
C PHE A 89 -6.68 7.12 -6.59
N ASN A 90 -7.86 6.54 -6.41
CA ASN A 90 -8.84 7.01 -5.42
C ASN A 90 -8.71 6.32 -4.06
N ALA A 91 -8.18 5.08 -4.03
CA ALA A 91 -8.01 4.31 -2.80
C ALA A 91 -6.90 3.25 -2.92
N GLY A 92 -6.43 2.76 -1.76
CA GLY A 92 -5.27 1.88 -1.65
C GLY A 92 -5.39 0.50 -2.28
N PRO A 93 -6.50 -0.23 -2.13
CA PRO A 93 -6.64 -1.54 -2.75
C PRO A 93 -6.41 -1.52 -4.27
N ALA A 94 -6.94 -0.52 -4.99
CA ALA A 94 -6.72 -0.40 -6.44
C ALA A 94 -5.24 -0.13 -6.80
N ALA A 95 -4.55 0.71 -6.03
CA ALA A 95 -3.12 0.97 -6.23
C ALA A 95 -2.26 -0.27 -5.95
N VAL A 96 -2.62 -1.05 -4.94
CA VAL A 96 -1.96 -2.32 -4.61
C VAL A 96 -2.14 -3.36 -5.71
N GLU A 97 -3.34 -3.51 -6.28
CA GLU A 97 -3.54 -4.42 -7.41
C GLU A 97 -2.67 -4.02 -8.62
N ALA A 98 -2.56 -2.72 -8.92
CA ALA A 98 -1.68 -2.22 -9.99
C ALA A 98 -0.20 -2.53 -9.70
N LEU A 99 0.24 -2.40 -8.44
CA LEU A 99 1.60 -2.74 -8.01
C LEU A 99 1.88 -4.25 -8.14
N LEU A 100 0.96 -5.11 -7.68
CA LEU A 100 1.07 -6.57 -7.77
C LEU A 100 1.03 -7.07 -9.22
N ALA A 101 0.25 -6.41 -10.08
CA ALA A 101 0.21 -6.68 -11.52
C ALA A 101 1.46 -6.20 -12.27
N GLY A 102 2.36 -5.45 -11.61
CA GLY A 102 3.56 -4.89 -12.23
C GLY A 102 3.32 -3.67 -13.11
N SER A 103 2.15 -3.03 -12.99
CA SER A 103 1.85 -1.75 -13.64
C SER A 103 2.46 -0.57 -12.91
N LEU A 104 2.80 -0.73 -11.63
CA LEU A 104 3.55 0.20 -10.79
C LEU A 104 4.81 -0.47 -10.25
N ASP A 105 5.80 0.34 -9.92
CA ASP A 105 7.02 -0.06 -9.23
C ASP A 105 6.98 0.34 -7.75
N ALA A 106 6.34 1.47 -7.47
CA ALA A 106 6.13 2.02 -6.13
C ALA A 106 4.75 2.68 -6.03
N ALA A 107 4.21 2.74 -4.82
CA ALA A 107 2.95 3.42 -4.55
C ALA A 107 2.90 3.98 -3.12
N TYR A 108 2.32 5.18 -2.99
CA TYR A 108 1.90 5.69 -1.69
C TYR A 108 0.52 5.13 -1.37
N VAL A 109 0.41 4.40 -0.27
CA VAL A 109 -0.83 3.73 0.15
C VAL A 109 -0.96 3.70 1.67
N GLY A 110 -2.17 3.49 2.15
CA GLY A 110 -2.42 3.29 3.58
C GLY A 110 -1.90 1.95 4.13
N PRO A 111 -1.90 1.76 5.45
CA PRO A 111 -1.37 0.57 6.11
C PRO A 111 -2.12 -0.70 5.69
N ASN A 112 -3.45 -0.74 5.72
CA ASN A 112 -4.20 -1.96 5.47
C ASN A 112 -4.05 -2.50 4.03
N PRO A 113 -4.04 -1.69 2.96
CA PRO A 113 -3.66 -2.13 1.63
C PRO A 113 -2.25 -2.71 1.55
N ALA A 114 -1.25 -2.10 2.23
CA ALA A 114 0.12 -2.61 2.28
C ALA A 114 0.20 -3.97 3.01
N ILE A 115 -0.47 -4.09 4.16
CA ILE A 115 -0.58 -5.33 4.94
C ILE A 115 -1.25 -6.43 4.09
N ASN A 116 -2.35 -6.13 3.41
CA ASN A 116 -3.06 -7.07 2.57
C ASN A 116 -2.17 -7.59 1.42
N ALA A 117 -1.46 -6.69 0.72
CA ALA A 117 -0.51 -7.07 -0.32
C ALA A 117 0.59 -8.00 0.21
N PHE A 118 1.17 -7.65 1.36
CA PHE A 118 2.20 -8.44 2.01
C PHE A 118 1.68 -9.84 2.39
N THR A 119 0.51 -9.90 3.03
CA THR A 119 -0.12 -11.15 3.49
C THR A 119 -0.49 -12.07 2.32
N ARG A 120 -1.18 -11.56 1.31
CA ARG A 120 -1.60 -12.31 0.11
C ARG A 120 -0.43 -12.92 -0.64
N THR A 121 0.72 -12.26 -0.61
CA THR A 121 1.94 -12.71 -1.29
C THR A 121 2.92 -13.42 -0.35
N LYS A 122 2.51 -13.75 0.87
CA LYS A 122 3.36 -14.39 1.89
C LYS A 122 4.69 -13.66 2.08
N GLY A 123 4.65 -12.34 2.09
CA GLY A 123 5.82 -11.49 2.24
C GLY A 123 6.71 -11.36 1.01
N ALA A 124 6.35 -11.91 -0.15
CA ALA A 124 7.26 -11.96 -1.29
C ALA A 124 7.26 -10.68 -2.15
N ALA A 125 6.11 -10.00 -2.32
CA ALA A 125 5.95 -9.05 -3.41
C ALA A 125 6.27 -7.59 -3.08
N VAL A 126 6.13 -7.17 -1.82
CA VAL A 126 6.20 -5.74 -1.46
C VAL A 126 7.01 -5.49 -0.19
N ARG A 127 7.52 -4.23 -0.06
CA ARG A 127 8.15 -3.70 1.16
C ARG A 127 7.69 -2.27 1.40
N ILE A 128 7.41 -1.93 2.66
CA ILE A 128 7.30 -0.55 3.12
C ILE A 128 8.72 -0.01 3.29
N VAL A 129 9.04 1.07 2.59
CA VAL A 129 10.38 1.67 2.59
C VAL A 129 10.41 3.01 3.32
N ALA A 130 9.27 3.64 3.55
CA ALA A 130 9.12 4.87 4.35
C ALA A 130 7.67 5.08 4.80
N GLY A 131 7.45 5.91 5.82
CA GLY A 131 6.19 6.60 6.04
C GLY A 131 6.07 7.82 5.13
N ALA A 132 4.92 8.48 5.11
CA ALA A 132 4.72 9.76 4.43
C ALA A 132 3.81 10.69 5.23
N THR A 133 2.77 10.15 5.88
CA THR A 133 1.80 10.93 6.66
C THR A 133 1.30 10.15 7.87
N SER A 134 1.23 10.83 9.00
CA SER A 134 0.52 10.38 10.21
C SER A 134 -0.71 11.28 10.43
N GLY A 135 -1.80 10.71 10.95
CA GLY A 135 -3.07 11.43 11.15
C GLY A 135 -3.86 11.67 9.87
N GLY A 136 -4.82 12.58 9.93
CA GLY A 136 -5.59 13.01 8.77
C GLY A 136 -6.69 12.03 8.35
N ALA A 137 -7.40 11.43 9.31
CA ALA A 137 -8.63 10.69 9.07
C ALA A 137 -9.62 10.91 10.22
N ALA A 138 -10.91 10.89 9.91
CA ALA A 138 -11.98 11.09 10.88
C ALA A 138 -13.29 10.43 10.46
N LEU A 139 -14.11 10.03 11.44
CA LEU A 139 -15.52 9.74 11.26
C LEU A 139 -16.30 11.04 11.36
N VAL A 140 -16.86 11.46 10.24
CA VAL A 140 -17.76 12.64 10.15
C VAL A 140 -19.17 12.15 9.93
N VAL A 141 -20.12 12.69 10.67
CA VAL A 141 -21.53 12.27 10.68
C VAL A 141 -22.49 13.46 10.51
N LYS A 142 -23.73 13.17 10.21
CA LYS A 142 -24.80 14.19 10.19
C LYS A 142 -24.96 14.84 11.56
N PRO A 143 -25.34 16.15 11.60
CA PRO A 143 -25.70 16.83 12.84
C PRO A 143 -26.76 16.03 13.62
N GLY A 144 -26.61 16.03 14.96
CA GLY A 144 -27.50 15.29 15.86
C GLY A 144 -27.05 13.85 16.19
N ILE A 145 -26.04 13.32 15.50
CA ILE A 145 -25.37 12.06 15.88
C ILE A 145 -24.15 12.43 16.74
N SER A 146 -24.13 11.95 17.98
CA SER A 146 -23.08 12.30 18.97
C SER A 146 -22.56 11.08 19.75
N SER A 147 -23.07 9.86 19.46
CA SER A 147 -22.59 8.63 20.08
C SER A 147 -22.62 7.46 19.12
N ALA A 148 -21.90 6.38 19.46
CA ALA A 148 -21.88 5.15 18.68
C ALA A 148 -23.26 4.50 18.58
N GLU A 149 -24.03 4.50 19.67
CA GLU A 149 -25.38 3.87 19.73
C GLU A 149 -26.35 4.47 18.71
N GLN A 150 -26.23 5.78 18.43
CA GLN A 150 -27.06 6.49 17.47
C GLN A 150 -26.75 6.10 16.01
N LEU A 151 -25.69 5.34 15.78
CA LEU A 151 -25.34 4.81 14.47
C LEU A 151 -26.13 3.56 14.09
N ARG A 152 -26.91 2.96 15.00
CA ARG A 152 -27.77 1.81 14.65
C ARG A 152 -28.74 2.18 13.53
N GLY A 153 -28.81 1.31 12.52
CA GLY A 153 -29.64 1.53 11.33
C GLY A 153 -29.13 2.59 10.36
N LYS A 154 -27.97 3.20 10.65
CA LYS A 154 -27.35 4.22 9.79
C LYS A 154 -26.49 3.62 8.70
N THR A 155 -26.26 4.41 7.66
CA THR A 155 -25.34 4.08 6.56
C THR A 155 -24.12 5.00 6.61
N LEU A 156 -22.93 4.40 6.75
CA LEU A 156 -21.66 5.10 6.79
C LEU A 156 -20.80 4.72 5.59
N ALA A 157 -20.15 5.70 4.98
CA ALA A 157 -19.29 5.46 3.82
C ALA A 157 -17.81 5.31 4.21
N THR A 158 -17.08 4.56 3.38
CA THR A 158 -15.61 4.45 3.41
C THR A 158 -15.08 4.48 1.99
N PRO A 159 -13.79 4.83 1.74
CA PRO A 159 -13.29 4.97 0.37
C PRO A 159 -13.33 3.69 -0.46
N GLN A 160 -13.03 2.54 0.15
CA GLN A 160 -13.05 1.23 -0.51
C GLN A 160 -13.02 0.10 0.53
N LEU A 161 -13.70 -1.01 0.26
CA LEU A 161 -13.68 -2.20 1.11
C LEU A 161 -12.23 -2.69 1.33
N GLY A 162 -11.88 -2.96 2.58
CA GLY A 162 -10.53 -3.41 2.98
C GLY A 162 -9.46 -2.32 2.92
N GLY A 163 -9.85 -1.08 2.61
CA GLY A 163 -8.98 0.10 2.74
C GLY A 163 -8.77 0.49 4.22
N THR A 164 -7.86 1.43 4.46
CA THR A 164 -7.49 1.84 5.83
C THR A 164 -8.70 2.32 6.63
N GLN A 165 -9.49 3.24 6.07
CA GLN A 165 -10.65 3.82 6.74
C GLN A 165 -11.82 2.82 6.88
N ASP A 166 -11.92 1.83 5.99
CA ASP A 166 -12.93 0.78 6.08
C ASP A 166 -12.63 -0.15 7.27
N VAL A 167 -11.36 -0.53 7.44
CA VAL A 167 -10.91 -1.31 8.60
C VAL A 167 -11.08 -0.50 9.89
N ALA A 168 -10.67 0.77 9.90
CA ALA A 168 -10.79 1.63 11.08
C ALA A 168 -12.26 1.77 11.52
N LEU A 169 -13.17 2.07 10.60
CA LEU A 169 -14.60 2.20 10.89
C LEU A 169 -15.18 0.89 11.46
N ARG A 170 -14.92 -0.23 10.78
CA ARG A 170 -15.50 -1.53 11.20
C ARG A 170 -14.95 -1.99 12.54
N ALA A 171 -13.65 -1.80 12.79
CA ALA A 171 -13.04 -2.12 14.07
C ALA A 171 -13.63 -1.26 15.20
N TRP A 172 -13.70 0.05 14.99
CA TRP A 172 -14.30 0.97 15.96
C TRP A 172 -15.77 0.65 16.25
N LEU A 173 -16.58 0.32 15.23
CA LEU A 173 -17.98 -0.11 15.41
C LEU A 173 -18.05 -1.41 16.23
N ALA A 174 -17.19 -2.39 15.95
CA ALA A 174 -17.13 -3.65 16.69
C ALA A 174 -16.77 -3.45 18.17
N GLU A 175 -15.82 -2.56 18.48
CA GLU A 175 -15.48 -2.17 19.86
C GLU A 175 -16.65 -1.56 20.62
N HIS A 176 -17.61 -0.91 19.89
CA HIS A 176 -18.84 -0.35 20.46
C HIS A 176 -20.05 -1.30 20.36
N GLY A 177 -19.80 -2.61 20.11
CA GLY A 177 -20.86 -3.62 20.04
C GLY A 177 -21.81 -3.47 18.84
N LEU A 178 -21.36 -2.81 17.77
CA LEU A 178 -22.11 -2.61 16.53
C LEU A 178 -21.57 -3.53 15.42
N ARG A 179 -22.39 -4.47 14.98
CA ARG A 179 -22.01 -5.44 13.96
C ARG A 179 -22.11 -4.85 12.56
N THR A 180 -21.16 -5.20 11.71
CA THR A 180 -21.15 -4.88 10.29
C THR A 180 -20.90 -6.12 9.44
N SER A 181 -21.26 -6.07 8.16
CA SER A 181 -20.93 -7.13 7.19
C SER A 181 -20.15 -6.55 6.00
N PRO A 182 -19.13 -7.25 5.45
CA PRO A 182 -18.45 -6.83 4.24
C PRO A 182 -19.38 -6.68 3.03
N SER A 183 -20.48 -7.45 2.98
CA SER A 183 -21.51 -7.37 1.93
C SER A 183 -22.57 -6.29 2.17
N GLY A 184 -22.41 -5.46 3.20
CA GLY A 184 -23.41 -4.50 3.68
C GLY A 184 -24.34 -5.14 4.72
N GLY A 185 -25.04 -4.29 5.51
CA GLY A 185 -25.94 -4.73 6.59
C GLY A 185 -25.23 -4.96 7.93
N GLY A 186 -25.97 -5.48 8.89
CA GLY A 186 -25.62 -5.54 10.31
C GLY A 186 -26.36 -4.48 11.10
N ASP A 187 -25.81 -4.06 12.25
CA ASP A 187 -26.37 -2.96 13.05
C ASP A 187 -26.12 -1.60 12.38
N VAL A 188 -25.04 -1.50 11.57
CA VAL A 188 -24.66 -0.36 10.76
C VAL A 188 -24.30 -0.85 9.36
N THR A 189 -24.82 -0.18 8.33
CA THR A 189 -24.43 -0.45 6.94
C THR A 189 -23.17 0.33 6.60
N VAL A 190 -22.08 -0.37 6.26
CA VAL A 190 -20.88 0.26 5.71
C VAL A 190 -20.91 0.16 4.20
N ALA A 191 -20.93 1.33 3.52
CA ALA A 191 -21.07 1.47 2.07
C ALA A 191 -19.76 2.05 1.47
N PRO A 192 -18.86 1.20 0.92
CA PRO A 192 -17.67 1.70 0.25
C PRO A 192 -18.03 2.48 -1.02
N ASN A 193 -17.56 3.73 -1.11
CA ASN A 193 -17.76 4.62 -2.25
C ASN A 193 -16.55 5.54 -2.43
N ASP A 194 -16.28 5.95 -3.67
CA ASP A 194 -15.30 7.00 -3.91
C ASP A 194 -15.59 8.24 -3.05
N ASN A 195 -14.54 8.89 -2.57
CA ASN A 195 -14.66 10.02 -1.65
C ASN A 195 -15.51 11.16 -2.23
N ALA A 196 -15.38 11.46 -3.52
CA ALA A 196 -16.19 12.49 -4.18
C ALA A 196 -17.68 12.10 -4.23
N THR A 197 -17.97 10.84 -4.51
CA THR A 197 -19.32 10.27 -4.47
C THR A 197 -19.87 10.31 -3.04
N THR A 198 -19.06 9.98 -2.04
CA THR A 198 -19.45 10.05 -0.62
C THR A 198 -19.87 11.47 -0.23
N LEU A 199 -19.12 12.50 -0.64
CA LEU A 199 -19.47 13.89 -0.37
C LEU A 199 -20.86 14.24 -0.95
N GLN A 200 -21.14 13.81 -2.18
CA GLN A 200 -22.44 14.04 -2.81
C GLN A 200 -23.56 13.27 -2.09
N LEU A 201 -23.35 11.98 -1.83
CA LEU A 201 -24.35 11.15 -1.11
C LEU A 201 -24.64 11.69 0.30
N PHE A 202 -23.61 12.24 0.96
CA PHE A 202 -23.77 12.87 2.26
C PHE A 202 -24.61 14.16 2.14
N ALA A 203 -24.34 15.02 1.17
CA ALA A 203 -25.11 16.24 0.93
C ALA A 203 -26.59 15.89 0.60
N ASP A 204 -26.82 14.85 -0.20
CA ASP A 204 -28.15 14.37 -0.61
C ASP A 204 -28.89 13.58 0.51
N GLY A 205 -28.27 13.38 1.68
CA GLY A 205 -28.86 12.61 2.79
C GLY A 205 -28.98 11.12 2.54
N LYS A 206 -28.20 10.57 1.59
CA LYS A 206 -28.20 9.12 1.25
C LYS A 206 -27.26 8.31 2.13
N VAL A 207 -26.28 8.96 2.76
CA VAL A 207 -25.43 8.40 3.82
C VAL A 207 -25.46 9.32 5.04
N ASP A 208 -25.35 8.72 6.23
CA ASP A 208 -25.40 9.42 7.51
C ASP A 208 -24.03 9.91 7.96
N GLY A 209 -22.96 9.45 7.35
CA GLY A 209 -21.58 9.84 7.64
C GLY A 209 -20.57 9.06 6.84
N GLY A 210 -19.28 9.25 7.17
CA GLY A 210 -18.21 8.47 6.58
C GLY A 210 -16.90 8.61 7.35
N TRP A 211 -16.10 7.55 7.36
CA TRP A 211 -14.72 7.57 7.84
C TRP A 211 -13.81 7.84 6.65
N LEU A 212 -13.30 9.04 6.57
CA LEU A 212 -12.61 9.52 5.37
C LEU A 212 -11.23 10.10 5.70
N PRO A 213 -10.28 10.01 4.75
CA PRO A 213 -9.00 10.70 4.85
C PRO A 213 -9.15 12.18 4.49
N GLU A 214 -8.17 13.02 4.89
CA GLU A 214 -8.09 14.41 4.46
C GLU A 214 -7.68 14.53 2.97
N PRO A 215 -8.32 15.43 2.19
CA PRO A 215 -9.17 16.54 2.64
C PRO A 215 -10.68 16.21 2.76
N TRP A 216 -11.07 14.97 2.56
CA TRP A 216 -12.49 14.59 2.43
C TRP A 216 -13.25 14.66 3.75
N ALA A 217 -12.59 14.35 4.89
CA ALA A 217 -13.17 14.57 6.21
C ALA A 217 -13.49 16.05 6.44
N SER A 218 -12.54 16.94 6.12
CA SER A 218 -12.75 18.39 6.18
C SER A 218 -13.84 18.88 5.23
N ARG A 219 -13.96 18.29 4.04
CA ARG A 219 -15.03 18.62 3.08
C ARG A 219 -16.41 18.23 3.60
N LEU A 220 -16.55 17.04 4.22
CA LEU A 220 -17.82 16.65 4.84
C LEU A 220 -18.24 17.65 5.93
N VAL A 221 -17.29 18.15 6.73
CA VAL A 221 -17.57 19.16 7.75
C VAL A 221 -17.94 20.51 7.13
N ILE A 222 -17.10 21.05 6.24
CA ILE A 222 -17.21 22.45 5.77
C ILE A 222 -18.19 22.58 4.61
N GLU A 223 -18.26 21.59 3.72
CA GLU A 223 -19.12 21.63 2.54
C GLU A 223 -20.42 20.86 2.76
N GLY A 224 -20.37 19.77 3.54
CA GLY A 224 -21.53 18.91 3.85
C GLY A 224 -22.27 19.28 5.13
N GLY A 225 -21.73 20.17 5.97
CA GLY A 225 -22.33 20.56 7.26
C GLY A 225 -22.29 19.44 8.31
N GLY A 226 -21.39 18.47 8.17
CA GLY A 226 -21.21 17.37 9.11
C GLY A 226 -20.47 17.77 10.38
N SER A 227 -20.54 16.90 11.40
CA SER A 227 -19.79 17.03 12.65
C SER A 227 -18.82 15.88 12.81
N VAL A 228 -17.61 16.13 13.34
CA VAL A 228 -16.67 15.06 13.66
C VAL A 228 -17.20 14.30 14.87
N LEU A 229 -17.48 13.01 14.70
CA LEU A 229 -17.82 12.11 15.81
C LEU A 229 -16.54 11.50 16.41
N VAL A 230 -15.56 11.15 15.57
CA VAL A 230 -14.26 10.60 15.99
C VAL A 230 -13.15 11.26 15.16
N ASP A 231 -12.22 11.92 15.81
CA ASP A 231 -10.90 12.19 15.23
C ASP A 231 -10.06 10.92 15.44
N GLU A 232 -9.59 10.30 14.38
CA GLU A 232 -8.88 9.03 14.48
C GLU A 232 -7.63 9.13 15.36
N ARG A 233 -7.04 10.33 15.49
CA ARG A 233 -5.90 10.57 16.38
C ARG A 233 -6.21 10.24 17.84
N ASP A 234 -7.45 10.45 18.29
CA ASP A 234 -7.86 10.18 19.67
C ASP A 234 -7.84 8.69 20.03
N LEU A 235 -7.77 7.81 19.03
CA LEU A 235 -7.74 6.35 19.21
C LEU A 235 -6.32 5.78 19.30
N TRP A 236 -5.29 6.62 19.09
CA TRP A 236 -3.92 6.16 18.97
C TRP A 236 -2.98 6.78 20.01
N PRO A 237 -1.97 6.03 20.51
CA PRO A 237 -0.99 6.57 21.44
C PRO A 237 -0.34 7.85 20.90
N SER A 238 -0.33 8.90 21.71
CA SER A 238 0.19 10.24 21.33
C SER A 238 -0.43 10.82 20.05
N GLY A 239 -1.61 10.35 19.64
CA GLY A 239 -2.28 10.79 18.41
C GLY A 239 -1.60 10.36 17.12
N ARG A 240 -0.62 9.44 17.17
CA ARG A 240 0.20 9.05 16.03
C ARG A 240 -0.19 7.68 15.48
N PHE A 241 -0.54 7.66 14.21
CA PHE A 241 -0.79 6.45 13.42
C PHE A 241 -0.46 6.73 11.96
N VAL A 242 0.03 5.72 11.26
CA VAL A 242 0.36 5.90 9.85
C VAL A 242 -0.92 5.92 9.00
N THR A 243 -1.06 6.94 8.16
CA THR A 243 -2.14 7.03 7.17
C THR A 243 -1.61 6.73 5.77
N THR A 244 -0.36 7.09 5.50
CA THR A 244 0.27 6.86 4.20
C THR A 244 1.70 6.38 4.36
N ASN A 245 2.00 5.24 3.71
CA ASN A 245 3.34 4.66 3.56
C ASN A 245 3.77 4.71 2.09
N LEU A 246 5.08 4.73 1.85
CA LEU A 246 5.67 4.41 0.56
C LEU A 246 5.93 2.90 0.48
N LEU A 247 5.24 2.23 -0.42
CA LEU A 247 5.34 0.80 -0.72
C LEU A 247 6.08 0.61 -2.05
N VAL A 248 7.04 -0.31 -2.08
CA VAL A 248 7.81 -0.64 -3.29
C VAL A 248 7.70 -2.13 -3.58
N SER A 249 7.60 -2.52 -4.87
CA SER A 249 7.67 -3.92 -5.23
C SER A 249 9.04 -4.50 -4.88
N THR A 250 9.07 -5.68 -4.27
CA THR A 250 10.31 -6.35 -3.87
C THR A 250 11.22 -6.61 -5.08
N LYS A 251 10.63 -6.88 -6.24
CA LYS A 251 11.36 -7.05 -7.49
C LYS A 251 12.11 -5.76 -7.86
N PHE A 252 11.41 -4.63 -7.92
CA PHE A 252 12.01 -3.34 -8.26
C PHE A 252 13.06 -2.91 -7.24
N LEU A 253 12.78 -3.08 -5.95
CA LEU A 253 13.73 -2.78 -4.86
C LEU A 253 15.05 -3.54 -5.01
N ARG A 254 15.00 -4.81 -5.44
CA ARG A 254 16.18 -5.64 -5.63
C ARG A 254 16.93 -5.35 -6.94
N GLN A 255 16.19 -5.05 -8.01
CA GLN A 255 16.77 -4.81 -9.33
C GLN A 255 17.32 -3.39 -9.48
N HIS A 256 16.73 -2.41 -8.78
CA HIS A 256 17.04 -0.99 -8.94
C HIS A 256 17.21 -0.28 -7.59
N PRO A 257 18.07 -0.78 -6.69
CA PRO A 257 18.23 -0.19 -5.35
C PRO A 257 18.69 1.27 -5.40
N ALA A 258 19.47 1.65 -6.41
CA ALA A 258 19.90 3.03 -6.63
C ALA A 258 18.71 3.97 -6.95
N THR A 259 17.77 3.51 -7.78
CA THR A 259 16.54 4.28 -8.08
C THR A 259 15.66 4.42 -6.85
N VAL A 260 15.52 3.36 -6.04
CA VAL A 260 14.75 3.44 -4.78
C VAL A 260 15.43 4.38 -3.80
N ARG A 261 16.76 4.40 -3.75
CA ARG A 261 17.51 5.36 -2.93
C ARG A 261 17.24 6.79 -3.39
N ALA A 262 17.33 7.09 -4.67
CA ALA A 262 17.02 8.41 -5.23
C ALA A 262 15.58 8.85 -4.94
N LEU A 263 14.61 7.94 -5.03
CA LEU A 263 13.21 8.19 -4.64
C LEU A 263 13.10 8.58 -3.16
N LEU A 264 13.83 7.92 -2.27
CA LEU A 264 13.81 8.21 -0.83
C LEU A 264 14.58 9.50 -0.48
N ASP A 265 15.66 9.82 -1.18
CA ASP A 265 16.33 11.11 -1.05
C ASP A 265 15.38 12.26 -1.43
N ALA A 266 14.64 12.10 -2.54
CA ALA A 266 13.62 13.05 -2.97
C ALA A 266 12.46 13.18 -1.96
N GLN A 267 12.00 12.07 -1.38
CA GLN A 267 10.97 12.07 -0.36
C GLN A 267 11.42 12.82 0.90
N VAL A 268 12.60 12.51 1.41
CA VAL A 268 13.16 13.14 2.62
C VAL A 268 13.36 14.64 2.44
N GLU A 269 13.84 15.08 1.27
CA GLU A 269 13.92 16.51 0.92
C GLU A 269 12.52 17.13 0.89
N THR A 270 11.56 16.47 0.22
CA THR A 270 10.20 17.01 0.07
C THR A 270 9.49 17.12 1.42
N SER A 271 9.54 16.08 2.26
CA SER A 271 8.91 16.10 3.59
C SER A 271 9.52 17.19 4.49
N GLY A 272 10.83 17.36 4.43
CA GLY A 272 11.53 18.44 5.11
C GLY A 272 11.09 19.83 4.62
N TRP A 273 10.99 20.00 3.30
CA TRP A 273 10.54 21.25 2.72
C TRP A 273 9.09 21.59 3.09
N ILE A 274 8.16 20.61 3.04
CA ILE A 274 6.76 20.82 3.45
C ILE A 274 6.69 21.27 4.90
N ASN A 275 7.42 20.63 5.81
CA ASN A 275 7.42 20.96 7.23
C ASN A 275 7.98 22.35 7.53
N ALA A 276 8.99 22.77 6.76
CA ALA A 276 9.59 24.11 6.88
C ALA A 276 8.77 25.21 6.20
N ASN A 277 7.89 24.88 5.24
CA ASN A 277 7.22 25.84 4.39
C ASN A 277 5.70 25.52 4.25
N ARG A 278 5.01 25.23 5.35
CA ARG A 278 3.60 24.76 5.33
C ARG A 278 2.66 25.62 4.49
N PRO A 279 2.66 26.97 4.57
CA PRO A 279 1.77 27.80 3.72
C PRO A 279 2.06 27.63 2.22
N ALA A 280 3.35 27.60 1.83
CA ALA A 280 3.73 27.38 0.43
C ALA A 280 3.38 25.96 -0.03
N ALA A 281 3.52 24.95 0.85
CA ALA A 281 3.13 23.59 0.55
C ALA A 281 1.61 23.46 0.33
N GLN A 282 0.79 24.15 1.11
CA GLN A 282 -0.66 24.21 0.91
C GLN A 282 -1.00 24.77 -0.48
N GLN A 283 -0.30 25.84 -0.91
CA GLN A 283 -0.51 26.41 -2.25
C GLN A 283 -0.13 25.42 -3.35
N VAL A 284 1.03 24.75 -3.24
CA VAL A 284 1.44 23.73 -4.22
C VAL A 284 0.44 22.58 -4.28
N VAL A 285 -0.05 22.10 -3.12
CA VAL A 285 -1.10 21.07 -3.08
C VAL A 285 -2.38 21.57 -3.72
N GLN A 286 -2.80 22.82 -3.46
CA GLN A 286 -3.98 23.42 -4.07
C GLN A 286 -3.89 23.44 -5.59
N ASP A 287 -2.77 23.94 -6.13
CA ASP A 287 -2.56 24.05 -7.57
C ASP A 287 -2.52 22.68 -8.24
N GLU A 288 -1.87 21.72 -7.59
CA GLU A 288 -1.76 20.37 -8.11
C GLU A 288 -3.10 19.62 -8.06
N LEU A 289 -3.91 19.80 -7.01
CA LEU A 289 -5.27 19.26 -6.96
C LEU A 289 -6.14 19.83 -8.08
N VAL A 290 -6.05 21.15 -8.37
CA VAL A 290 -6.73 21.75 -9.53
C VAL A 290 -6.27 21.09 -10.83
N ARG A 291 -4.96 20.91 -11.01
CA ARG A 291 -4.40 20.28 -12.21
C ARG A 291 -4.85 18.82 -12.39
N LEU A 292 -4.90 18.05 -11.29
CA LEU A 292 -5.21 16.61 -11.32
C LEU A 292 -6.72 16.33 -11.40
N THR A 293 -7.56 17.16 -10.75
CA THR A 293 -8.99 16.88 -10.56
C THR A 293 -9.91 17.92 -11.20
N GLY A 294 -9.37 19.01 -11.73
CA GLY A 294 -10.13 20.14 -12.26
C GLY A 294 -10.75 21.02 -11.16
N LYS A 295 -10.56 20.72 -9.87
CA LYS A 295 -11.18 21.44 -8.75
C LYS A 295 -10.19 21.60 -7.61
N GLY A 296 -10.11 22.85 -7.09
CA GLY A 296 -9.38 23.15 -5.85
C GLY A 296 -10.24 22.97 -4.61
N LEU A 297 -9.61 23.13 -3.46
CA LEU A 297 -10.26 23.11 -2.15
C LEU A 297 -10.61 24.55 -1.71
N LYS A 298 -11.69 24.70 -0.93
CA LYS A 298 -11.93 25.95 -0.22
C LYS A 298 -10.79 26.22 0.77
N PRO A 299 -10.37 27.47 0.99
CA PRO A 299 -9.26 27.77 1.92
C PRO A 299 -9.44 27.14 3.31
N ALA A 300 -10.62 27.21 3.88
CA ALA A 300 -10.92 26.62 5.18
C ALA A 300 -10.81 25.06 5.18
N VAL A 301 -11.10 24.41 4.06
CA VAL A 301 -10.90 22.96 3.91
C VAL A 301 -9.40 22.63 3.90
N MET A 302 -8.61 23.40 3.13
CA MET A 302 -7.15 23.20 3.05
C MET A 302 -6.50 23.40 4.42
N GLU A 303 -6.83 24.50 5.10
CA GLU A 303 -6.30 24.80 6.42
C GLU A 303 -6.61 23.70 7.44
N ARG A 304 -7.90 23.30 7.52
CA ARG A 304 -8.33 22.24 8.43
C ARG A 304 -7.65 20.89 8.08
N ALA A 305 -7.59 20.53 6.83
CA ALA A 305 -6.99 19.27 6.38
C ALA A 305 -5.49 19.22 6.72
N PHE A 306 -4.75 20.31 6.48
CA PHE A 306 -3.33 20.37 6.84
C PHE A 306 -3.11 20.39 8.36
N ALA A 307 -3.99 20.97 9.15
CA ALA A 307 -3.91 20.90 10.62
C ALA A 307 -4.10 19.47 11.14
N GLY A 308 -4.82 18.61 10.40
CA GLY A 308 -5.08 17.21 10.75
C GLY A 308 -3.94 16.27 10.45
N VAL A 309 -2.91 16.65 9.68
CA VAL A 309 -1.84 15.77 9.23
C VAL A 309 -0.47 16.18 9.77
N GLU A 310 0.35 15.17 10.09
CA GLU A 310 1.78 15.26 10.32
C GLU A 310 2.52 14.66 9.11
N ILE A 311 3.35 15.46 8.43
CA ILE A 311 4.20 14.97 7.35
C ILE A 311 5.45 14.37 7.97
N THR A 312 5.67 13.07 7.75
CA THR A 312 6.71 12.30 8.41
C THR A 312 7.28 11.23 7.49
N ASP A 313 8.56 10.89 7.65
CA ASP A 313 9.16 9.74 6.98
C ASP A 313 9.11 8.47 7.85
N ASP A 314 8.68 8.61 9.12
CA ASP A 314 8.49 7.50 10.05
C ASP A 314 7.23 6.69 9.66
N PRO A 315 7.35 5.38 9.37
CA PRO A 315 6.20 4.54 9.05
C PRO A 315 5.32 4.19 10.28
N VAL A 316 5.63 4.70 11.47
CA VAL A 316 4.90 4.48 12.74
C VAL A 316 4.53 2.99 12.92
N ALA A 317 5.56 2.13 12.98
CA ALA A 317 5.42 0.67 12.93
C ALA A 317 4.42 0.08 13.94
N SER A 318 4.34 0.65 15.15
CA SER A 318 3.38 0.21 16.18
C SER A 318 1.92 0.35 15.74
N SER A 319 1.59 1.38 14.95
CA SER A 319 0.23 1.55 14.42
C SER A 319 -0.09 0.56 13.31
N LEU A 320 0.91 0.15 12.51
CA LEU A 320 0.71 -0.87 11.48
C LEU A 320 0.31 -2.23 12.09
N ASP A 321 0.99 -2.66 13.17
CA ASP A 321 0.66 -3.89 13.87
C ASP A 321 -0.76 -3.86 14.43
N SER A 322 -1.19 -2.70 14.97
CA SER A 322 -2.56 -2.52 15.45
C SER A 322 -3.57 -2.56 14.30
N SER A 323 -3.28 -1.92 13.16
CA SER A 323 -4.11 -1.98 11.96
C SER A 323 -4.29 -3.41 11.43
N ALA A 324 -3.24 -4.24 11.52
CA ALA A 324 -3.33 -5.65 11.14
C ALA A 324 -4.23 -6.45 12.11
N ARG A 325 -4.11 -6.19 13.43
CA ARG A 325 -5.00 -6.81 14.42
C ARG A 325 -6.45 -6.41 14.17
N HIS A 326 -6.75 -5.12 14.01
CA HIS A 326 -8.10 -4.63 13.69
C HIS A 326 -8.69 -5.36 12.48
N ALA A 327 -7.93 -5.48 11.38
CA ALA A 327 -8.38 -6.17 10.17
C ALA A 327 -8.63 -7.67 10.41
N THR A 328 -7.84 -8.32 11.27
CA THR A 328 -7.99 -9.73 11.64
C THR A 328 -9.24 -9.93 12.51
N ASP A 329 -9.44 -9.07 13.52
CA ASP A 329 -10.52 -9.19 14.49
C ASP A 329 -11.90 -9.01 13.84
N ILE A 330 -11.98 -8.20 12.78
CA ILE A 330 -13.20 -8.02 11.98
C ILE A 330 -13.32 -8.98 10.79
N GLY A 331 -12.39 -9.94 10.66
CA GLY A 331 -12.47 -11.00 9.63
C GLY A 331 -12.11 -10.55 8.20
N LEU A 332 -11.51 -9.37 8.01
CA LEU A 332 -11.05 -8.88 6.69
C LEU A 332 -9.63 -9.34 6.33
N LEU A 333 -8.88 -9.86 7.30
CA LEU A 333 -7.53 -10.37 7.11
C LEU A 333 -7.33 -11.66 7.92
N PRO A 334 -6.67 -12.70 7.40
CA PRO A 334 -6.23 -13.81 8.23
C PRO A 334 -5.13 -13.33 9.20
N LYS A 335 -4.96 -14.04 10.32
CA LYS A 335 -3.84 -13.78 11.22
C LYS A 335 -2.53 -13.83 10.44
N THR A 336 -1.76 -12.76 10.54
CA THR A 336 -0.59 -12.53 9.68
C THR A 336 0.62 -12.16 10.53
N ASP A 337 1.76 -12.74 10.17
CA ASP A 337 3.07 -12.29 10.62
C ASP A 337 3.58 -11.19 9.68
N LEU A 338 3.84 -10.01 10.24
CA LEU A 338 4.37 -8.86 9.50
C LEU A 338 5.90 -8.79 9.51
N HIS A 339 6.59 -9.83 10.02
CA HIS A 339 8.04 -9.87 10.00
C HIS A 339 8.56 -9.67 8.57
N GLY A 340 9.45 -8.69 8.38
CA GLY A 340 10.05 -8.37 7.10
C GLY A 340 9.19 -7.51 6.16
N ILE A 341 8.05 -6.96 6.61
CA ILE A 341 7.26 -6.01 5.79
C ILE A 341 8.03 -4.72 5.50
N TYR A 342 8.97 -4.34 6.37
CA TYR A 342 9.79 -3.14 6.24
C TYR A 342 11.15 -3.43 5.62
N ASP A 343 11.61 -2.50 4.76
CA ASP A 343 13.01 -2.34 4.38
C ASP A 343 13.39 -0.85 4.47
N LEU A 344 13.88 -0.44 5.63
CA LEU A 344 14.17 0.96 5.94
C LEU A 344 15.65 1.33 5.74
N ARG A 345 16.48 0.44 5.19
CA ARG A 345 17.94 0.68 5.04
C ARG A 345 18.23 1.90 4.18
N ALA A 346 17.58 2.03 3.04
CA ALA A 346 17.75 3.17 2.15
C ALA A 346 17.19 4.47 2.74
N LEU A 347 16.08 4.41 3.48
CA LEU A 347 15.52 5.55 4.22
C LEU A 347 16.50 6.03 5.31
N THR A 348 17.02 5.10 6.12
CA THR A 348 18.00 5.44 7.16
C THR A 348 19.21 6.18 6.59
N ALA A 349 19.71 5.72 5.45
CA ALA A 349 20.81 6.38 4.77
C ALA A 349 20.42 7.75 4.16
N ALA A 350 19.19 7.91 3.66
CA ALA A 350 18.66 9.19 3.15
C ALA A 350 18.52 10.22 4.27
N LEU A 351 17.94 9.82 5.41
CA LEU A 351 17.80 10.68 6.59
C LEU A 351 19.16 11.12 7.14
N ALA A 352 20.13 10.19 7.25
CA ALA A 352 21.48 10.50 7.69
C ALA A 352 22.17 11.52 6.77
N ALA A 353 22.04 11.36 5.45
CA ALA A 353 22.58 12.30 4.45
C ALA A 353 21.94 13.70 4.58
N ALA A 354 20.66 13.76 4.96
CA ALA A 354 19.93 15.01 5.19
C ALA A 354 20.15 15.58 6.63
N GLY A 355 20.98 14.97 7.46
CA GLY A 355 21.20 15.39 8.85
C GLY A 355 19.94 15.24 9.75
N ARG A 356 19.01 14.34 9.39
CA ARG A 356 17.75 14.10 10.10
C ARG A 356 17.87 12.85 10.98
N PRO A 357 17.14 12.80 12.11
CA PRO A 357 17.15 11.63 12.99
C PRO A 357 16.62 10.38 12.27
N ALA A 358 17.19 9.23 12.61
CA ALA A 358 16.68 7.95 12.15
C ALA A 358 15.26 7.71 12.67
N VAL A 359 14.44 7.00 11.87
CA VAL A 359 13.12 6.52 12.32
C VAL A 359 13.30 5.34 13.27
N SER A 360 12.34 5.17 14.18
CA SER A 360 12.34 4.04 15.10
C SER A 360 12.25 2.72 14.33
N PRO A 361 13.13 1.75 14.59
CA PRO A 361 13.01 0.44 13.97
C PRO A 361 11.68 -0.20 14.41
N PRO A 362 11.05 -1.04 13.56
CA PRO A 362 9.90 -1.81 13.97
C PRO A 362 10.25 -2.66 15.18
N VAL A 363 9.48 -2.52 16.26
CA VAL A 363 9.65 -3.35 17.46
C VAL A 363 9.14 -4.74 17.09
N SER A 364 10.04 -5.70 16.89
CA SER A 364 9.64 -7.11 16.85
C SER A 364 9.01 -7.44 18.20
N PRO A 365 7.79 -7.98 18.27
CA PRO A 365 7.24 -8.44 19.55
C PRO A 365 8.21 -9.46 20.13
N PRO A 366 8.45 -9.47 21.46
CA PRO A 366 9.28 -10.48 22.07
C PRO A 366 8.70 -11.84 21.69
N VAL A 367 9.56 -12.73 21.17
CA VAL A 367 9.21 -14.13 20.96
C VAL A 367 8.81 -14.66 22.34
N SER A 368 7.53 -14.87 22.58
CA SER A 368 7.06 -15.48 23.80
C SER A 368 7.52 -16.93 23.79
N ASN A 369 8.60 -17.22 24.51
CA ASN A 369 9.01 -18.58 24.87
C ASN A 369 7.99 -19.19 25.85
N ALA A 370 6.73 -19.25 25.48
CA ALA A 370 5.70 -19.99 26.20
C ALA A 370 5.38 -21.24 25.41
N GLY A 371 6.19 -22.31 25.59
CA GLY A 371 5.87 -23.60 24.98
C GLY A 371 7.00 -24.61 24.92
N LEU A 372 7.94 -24.61 25.88
CA LEU A 372 8.74 -25.80 26.17
C LEU A 372 8.68 -26.07 27.69
N GLY A 373 7.68 -26.84 28.09
CA GLY A 373 7.56 -27.27 29.47
C GLY A 373 6.26 -28.04 29.72
N LYS A 374 6.15 -29.26 29.26
CA LYS A 374 5.89 -30.56 29.88
C LYS A 374 5.36 -31.56 28.86
#